data_8062dec30aa2c6a6dd66a5b0e1a7f1bc
#
_entry.id   8062dec30aa2c6a6dd66a5b0e1a7f1bc
#
_cell.length_a   1.000
_cell.length_b   1.000
_cell.length_c   1.000
_cell.angle_alpha   90.00
_cell.angle_beta   90.00
_cell.angle_gamma   90.00
#
_symmetry.space_group_name_H-M   'P 1'
#
loop_
_entity.id
_entity.type
_entity.pdbx_description
1 polymer ?
#
loop_
_entity_poly.entity_id
_entity_poly.type
_entity_poly.pdbx_seq_one_letter_code
_entity_poly.pdbx_strand_id
1 'polypeptide(L)'
;VIAGPVAFQSDYGERSNIETNLGNVGFGVGIVHYLNFAYQADCNCYAKYTYFNDHFKVRNEIDFHITNLDNFGPEASDNDFGGLRLRAHKGRTQVLEIGSQLEYFPMSIRDFSAGAYKFAPYVSVGAHFVSFNPSATTSLREDGNIFGQVLNPFTTDPTDTGPAIIEGFNVGEGQMGTGIDTRVGDTWAITWSVGTRYKLGILSDLNIDLRWHYYTSNWVDGLNPDPRPVNRVNDWIFWMNVGYIYYLD
;
A
#
# COMPACT_ATOMS: atom_id res chain seq x y z
N VAL A 1 -4.58 -9.34 14.56
CA VAL A 1 -5.28 -8.36 13.73
C VAL A 1 -4.50 -7.07 13.76
N ILE A 2 -4.37 -6.39 12.63
CA ILE A 2 -3.68 -5.11 12.47
C ILE A 2 -4.63 -4.11 11.82
N ALA A 3 -4.47 -2.83 12.15
CA ALA A 3 -5.23 -1.74 11.53
C ALA A 3 -4.50 -0.41 11.65
N GLY A 4 -4.74 0.51 10.72
CA GLY A 4 -4.16 1.84 10.81
C GLY A 4 -4.27 2.67 9.54
N PRO A 5 -3.83 3.93 9.59
CA PRO A 5 -3.82 4.83 8.46
C PRO A 5 -2.82 4.39 7.39
N VAL A 6 -3.19 4.60 6.15
CA VAL A 6 -2.39 4.37 4.95
C VAL A 6 -2.18 5.69 4.23
N ALA A 7 -0.95 5.98 3.82
CA ALA A 7 -0.63 7.07 2.90
C ALA A 7 -0.21 6.46 1.56
N PHE A 8 -0.84 6.89 0.49
CA PHE A 8 -0.63 6.34 -0.85
C PHE A 8 0.15 7.34 -1.69
N GLN A 9 1.33 6.94 -2.15
CA GLN A 9 2.08 7.70 -3.15
C GLN A 9 1.75 7.19 -4.54
N SER A 10 0.92 7.96 -5.21
CA SER A 10 0.31 7.66 -6.48
C SER A 10 0.64 8.76 -7.50
N ASP A 11 0.03 8.68 -8.66
CA ASP A 11 0.10 9.70 -9.70
C ASP A 11 -0.92 10.85 -9.49
N TYR A 12 -1.70 10.80 -8.40
CA TYR A 12 -2.53 11.91 -7.95
C TYR A 12 -1.67 12.96 -7.23
N GLY A 13 -1.37 14.06 -7.93
CA GLY A 13 -0.55 15.15 -7.45
C GLY A 13 0.96 14.87 -7.53
N GLU A 14 1.74 15.82 -7.09
CA GLU A 14 3.20 15.77 -7.17
C GLU A 14 3.78 14.90 -6.04
N ARG A 15 4.46 13.82 -6.40
CA ARG A 15 5.03 12.83 -5.44
C ARG A 15 6.05 13.42 -4.46
N SER A 16 6.74 14.51 -4.84
CA SER A 16 7.69 15.21 -3.97
C SER A 16 7.02 16.18 -3.00
N ASN A 17 5.73 16.44 -3.15
CA ASN A 17 4.99 17.40 -2.35
C ASN A 17 4.44 16.74 -1.07
N ILE A 18 4.71 17.40 0.07
CA ILE A 18 4.23 16.92 1.38
C ILE A 18 2.70 16.94 1.50
N GLU A 19 2.03 17.91 0.87
CA GLU A 19 0.56 18.00 0.88
C GLU A 19 -0.07 16.82 0.15
N THR A 20 0.53 16.40 -0.98
CA THR A 20 0.13 15.19 -1.71
C THR A 20 0.26 13.95 -0.83
N ASN A 21 1.40 13.80 -0.17
CA ASN A 21 1.70 12.61 0.63
C ASN A 21 0.84 12.50 1.89
N LEU A 22 0.44 13.63 2.47
CA LEU A 22 -0.43 13.67 3.65
C LEU A 22 -1.91 13.78 3.29
N GLY A 23 -2.26 14.15 2.07
CA GLY A 23 -3.63 14.29 1.58
C GLY A 23 -4.20 12.97 1.04
N ASN A 24 -3.38 12.17 0.38
CA ASN A 24 -3.79 10.89 -0.18
C ASN A 24 -3.72 9.79 0.89
N VAL A 25 -4.67 9.86 1.82
CA VAL A 25 -4.72 8.97 2.98
C VAL A 25 -5.94 8.06 2.93
N GLY A 26 -5.78 6.91 3.53
CA GLY A 26 -6.79 5.89 3.65
C GLY A 26 -6.68 5.14 4.96
N PHE A 27 -7.31 4.00 4.99
CA PHE A 27 -7.32 3.11 6.13
C PHE A 27 -7.12 1.66 5.69
N GLY A 28 -6.29 0.93 6.44
CA GLY A 28 -6.01 -0.48 6.22
C GLY A 28 -6.37 -1.33 7.42
N VAL A 29 -6.82 -2.55 7.15
CA VAL A 29 -7.04 -3.61 8.14
C VAL A 29 -6.41 -4.90 7.63
N GLY A 30 -5.92 -5.74 8.54
CA GLY A 30 -5.34 -7.02 8.15
C GLY A 30 -5.47 -8.10 9.21
N ILE A 31 -5.41 -9.34 8.73
CA ILE A 31 -5.34 -10.53 9.57
C ILE A 31 -3.95 -11.13 9.37
N VAL A 32 -3.28 -11.38 10.48
CA VAL A 32 -1.91 -11.88 10.49
C VAL A 32 -1.86 -13.21 11.19
N HIS A 33 -1.19 -14.16 10.56
CA HIS A 33 -0.90 -15.48 11.13
C HIS A 33 0.61 -15.67 11.20
N TYR A 34 1.12 -15.98 12.39
CA TYR A 34 2.54 -16.19 12.63
C TYR A 34 2.87 -17.67 12.66
N LEU A 35 3.90 -18.04 11.90
CA LEU A 35 4.52 -19.36 12.00
C LEU A 35 5.82 -19.23 12.80
N ASN A 36 5.90 -20.02 13.87
CA ASN A 36 7.10 -20.15 14.68
C ASN A 36 7.89 -21.37 14.21
N PHE A 37 9.20 -21.25 14.15
CA PHE A 37 10.05 -22.40 13.89
C PHE A 37 10.15 -23.27 15.15
N ALA A 38 9.89 -24.58 15.00
CA ALA A 38 9.92 -25.50 16.12
C ALA A 38 11.34 -25.70 16.65
N TYR A 39 11.47 -25.74 17.97
CA TYR A 39 12.71 -26.16 18.62
C TYR A 39 12.80 -27.67 18.64
N GLN A 40 13.93 -28.23 18.17
CA GLN A 40 14.23 -29.64 18.34
C GLN A 40 14.81 -29.85 19.74
N ALA A 41 14.15 -30.69 20.52
CA ALA A 41 14.71 -31.16 21.79
C ALA A 41 15.56 -32.41 21.54
N ASP A 42 16.73 -32.51 22.20
CA ASP A 42 17.52 -33.71 22.24
C ASP A 42 16.88 -34.73 23.22
N CYS A 43 17.20 -36.02 23.11
CA CYS A 43 16.69 -37.05 24.00
C CYS A 43 16.97 -36.81 25.50
N ASN A 44 17.88 -35.89 25.81
CA ASN A 44 18.21 -35.42 27.17
C ASN A 44 17.42 -34.19 27.60
N CYS A 45 16.35 -33.79 26.92
CA CYS A 45 15.55 -32.57 27.15
C CYS A 45 16.31 -31.26 27.01
N TYR A 46 17.46 -31.23 26.39
CA TYR A 46 18.16 -30.02 26.02
C TYR A 46 17.64 -29.51 24.66
N ALA A 47 16.99 -28.36 24.65
CA ALA A 47 16.65 -27.69 23.40
C ALA A 47 17.95 -27.26 22.70
N LYS A 48 18.16 -27.73 21.47
CA LYS A 48 19.25 -27.21 20.65
C LYS A 48 19.01 -25.74 20.37
N TYR A 49 19.94 -24.92 20.83
CA TYR A 49 19.95 -23.52 20.49
C TYR A 49 20.24 -23.36 18.99
N THR A 50 19.29 -22.79 18.26
CA THR A 50 19.49 -22.39 16.88
C THR A 50 19.21 -20.90 16.75
N TYR A 51 20.21 -20.14 16.35
CA TYR A 51 20.09 -18.71 16.14
C TYR A 51 18.86 -18.36 15.29
N PHE A 52 18.63 -19.15 14.22
CA PHE A 52 17.52 -18.93 13.32
C PHE A 52 16.16 -18.98 14.03
N ASN A 53 15.91 -20.01 14.82
CA ASN A 53 14.63 -20.18 15.52
C ASN A 53 14.37 -19.08 16.58
N ASP A 54 15.46 -18.53 17.15
CA ASP A 54 15.38 -17.50 18.17
C ASP A 54 15.21 -16.09 17.59
N HIS A 55 15.54 -15.89 16.31
CA HIS A 55 15.59 -14.55 15.69
C HIS A 55 14.68 -14.36 14.49
N PHE A 56 14.07 -15.43 13.96
CA PHE A 56 13.23 -15.31 12.77
C PHE A 56 11.83 -15.84 13.00
N LYS A 57 10.84 -15.16 12.40
CA LYS A 57 9.45 -15.61 12.28
C LYS A 57 8.94 -15.39 10.87
N VAL A 58 8.05 -16.27 10.42
CA VAL A 58 7.28 -16.04 9.20
C VAL A 58 5.92 -15.48 9.59
N ARG A 59 5.54 -14.40 8.95
CA ARG A 59 4.25 -13.74 9.06
C ARG A 59 3.51 -13.90 7.74
N ASN A 60 2.36 -14.57 7.77
CA ASN A 60 1.42 -14.63 6.65
C ASN A 60 0.29 -13.65 6.93
N GLU A 61 -0.15 -12.92 5.92
CA GLU A 61 -1.15 -11.88 6.11
C GLU A 61 -2.10 -11.75 4.94
N ILE A 62 -3.28 -11.27 5.25
CA ILE A 62 -4.31 -10.85 4.32
C ILE A 62 -4.68 -9.44 4.74
N ASP A 63 -4.40 -8.47 3.89
CA ASP A 63 -4.57 -7.06 4.16
C ASP A 63 -5.56 -6.43 3.18
N PHE A 64 -6.35 -5.49 3.66
CA PHE A 64 -7.29 -4.72 2.84
C PHE A 64 -7.13 -3.24 3.13
N HIS A 65 -6.93 -2.45 2.07
CA HIS A 65 -6.72 -1.01 2.14
C HIS A 65 -7.75 -0.27 1.28
N ILE A 66 -8.22 0.86 1.78
CA ILE A 66 -9.03 1.80 1.01
C ILE A 66 -8.38 3.17 1.12
N THR A 67 -8.08 3.79 -0.01
CA THR A 67 -7.48 5.13 -0.06
C THR A 67 -8.28 6.03 -0.99
N ASN A 68 -8.55 7.26 -0.56
CA ASN A 68 -9.09 8.31 -1.41
C ASN A 68 -7.92 9.14 -1.94
N LEU A 69 -8.00 9.53 -3.20
CA LEU A 69 -6.93 10.17 -3.96
C LEU A 69 -7.42 11.50 -4.50
N ASP A 70 -6.69 12.57 -4.18
CA ASP A 70 -6.93 13.93 -4.63
C ASP A 70 -5.63 14.51 -5.18
N ASN A 71 -5.74 15.43 -6.14
CA ASN A 71 -4.59 16.13 -6.67
C ASN A 71 -4.28 17.35 -5.77
N PHE A 72 -3.09 17.32 -5.18
CA PHE A 72 -2.53 18.41 -4.37
C PHE A 72 -1.27 18.97 -5.04
N GLY A 73 -0.78 20.08 -4.51
CA GLY A 73 0.46 20.69 -4.92
C GLY A 73 0.29 21.94 -5.80
N PRO A 74 1.40 22.53 -6.25
CA PRO A 74 1.41 23.81 -6.97
C PRO A 74 0.57 23.77 -8.24
N GLU A 75 0.71 22.74 -9.08
CA GLU A 75 -0.04 22.61 -10.34
C GLU A 75 -1.56 22.51 -10.11
N ALA A 76 -1.98 21.79 -9.09
CA ALA A 76 -3.39 21.73 -8.73
C ALA A 76 -3.90 23.04 -8.13
N SER A 77 -3.04 23.86 -7.56
CA SER A 77 -3.38 25.15 -6.94
C SER A 77 -3.45 26.29 -7.94
N ASP A 78 -2.97 26.10 -9.17
CA ASP A 78 -3.03 27.12 -10.20
C ASP A 78 -4.47 27.50 -10.56
N ASN A 79 -4.68 28.79 -10.88
CA ASN A 79 -5.99 29.34 -11.25
C ASN A 79 -6.28 29.23 -12.74
N ASP A 80 -5.53 28.41 -13.44
CA ASP A 80 -5.75 28.10 -14.85
C ASP A 80 -6.73 26.92 -15.03
N PHE A 81 -7.00 26.59 -16.29
CA PHE A 81 -7.88 25.47 -16.63
C PHE A 81 -7.26 24.11 -16.23
N GLY A 82 -5.93 23.99 -16.28
CA GLY A 82 -5.19 22.78 -15.85
C GLY A 82 -5.38 22.51 -14.37
N GLY A 83 -5.14 23.50 -13.52
CA GLY A 83 -5.35 23.38 -12.07
C GLY A 83 -6.80 23.10 -11.70
N LEU A 84 -7.76 23.71 -12.43
CA LEU A 84 -9.18 23.42 -12.24
C LEU A 84 -9.50 21.94 -12.54
N ARG A 85 -8.97 21.39 -13.62
CA ARG A 85 -9.16 19.98 -14.02
C ARG A 85 -8.57 19.04 -12.97
N LEU A 86 -7.35 19.32 -12.51
CA LEU A 86 -6.69 18.52 -11.48
C LEU A 86 -7.52 18.48 -10.19
N ARG A 87 -7.98 19.62 -9.68
CA ARG A 87 -8.82 19.68 -8.47
C ARG A 87 -10.17 19.00 -8.62
N ALA A 88 -10.72 18.99 -9.83
CA ALA A 88 -11.99 18.34 -10.12
C ALA A 88 -11.88 16.82 -10.22
N HIS A 89 -10.68 16.31 -10.48
CA HIS A 89 -10.41 14.89 -10.66
C HIS A 89 -10.06 14.23 -9.33
N LYS A 90 -10.80 13.20 -8.97
CA LYS A 90 -10.65 12.45 -7.72
C LYS A 90 -10.59 10.97 -7.99
N GLY A 91 -9.79 10.26 -7.23
CA GLY A 91 -9.67 8.82 -7.30
C GLY A 91 -10.00 8.14 -5.99
N ARG A 92 -10.21 6.85 -6.07
CA ARG A 92 -10.28 5.96 -4.92
C ARG A 92 -9.78 4.59 -5.35
N THR A 93 -8.90 4.02 -4.57
CA THR A 93 -8.47 2.64 -4.79
C THR A 93 -8.81 1.75 -3.60
N GLN A 94 -9.15 0.50 -3.91
CA GLN A 94 -9.32 -0.59 -2.97
C GLN A 94 -8.31 -1.65 -3.31
N VAL A 95 -7.53 -2.07 -2.32
CA VAL A 95 -6.43 -3.00 -2.51
C VAL A 95 -6.59 -4.16 -1.54
N LEU A 96 -6.60 -5.38 -2.06
CA LEU A 96 -6.54 -6.62 -1.30
C LEU A 96 -5.17 -7.26 -1.53
N GLU A 97 -4.48 -7.57 -0.45
CA GLU A 97 -3.14 -8.18 -0.50
C GLU A 97 -3.12 -9.49 0.26
N ILE A 98 -2.42 -10.47 -0.28
CA ILE A 98 -2.17 -11.76 0.37
C ILE A 98 -0.70 -12.08 0.21
N GLY A 99 0.00 -12.28 1.32
CA GLY A 99 1.43 -12.53 1.23
C GLY A 99 2.09 -13.03 2.50
N SER A 100 3.41 -13.09 2.42
CA SER A 100 4.24 -13.54 3.54
C SER A 100 5.46 -12.66 3.70
N GLN A 101 5.86 -12.45 4.94
CA GLN A 101 7.05 -11.68 5.29
C GLN A 101 7.91 -12.49 6.27
N LEU A 102 9.21 -12.36 6.15
CA LEU A 102 10.18 -12.85 7.10
C LEU A 102 10.55 -11.72 8.06
N GLU A 103 10.27 -11.90 9.34
CA GLU A 103 10.64 -10.97 10.41
C GLU A 103 11.97 -11.39 11.02
N TYR A 104 12.87 -10.45 11.21
CA TYR A 104 14.12 -10.62 11.94
C TYR A 104 14.09 -9.82 13.23
N PHE A 105 14.33 -10.49 14.33
CA PHE A 105 14.43 -9.91 15.67
C PHE A 105 15.90 -9.88 16.12
N PRO A 106 16.49 -8.72 16.36
CA PRO A 106 17.86 -8.65 16.91
C PRO A 106 18.00 -9.27 18.29
N MET A 107 16.89 -9.34 19.03
CA MET A 107 16.82 -9.95 20.36
C MET A 107 16.09 -11.29 20.31
N SER A 108 16.45 -12.22 21.20
CA SER A 108 15.88 -13.57 21.25
C SER A 108 14.36 -13.55 21.45
N ILE A 109 13.60 -14.13 20.51
CA ILE A 109 12.15 -14.25 20.60
C ILE A 109 11.74 -15.15 21.77
N ARG A 110 12.56 -16.15 22.10
CA ARG A 110 12.33 -17.05 23.23
C ARG A 110 12.37 -16.28 24.54
N ASP A 111 13.38 -15.42 24.73
CA ASP A 111 13.52 -14.62 25.93
C ASP A 111 12.39 -13.60 26.04
N PHE A 112 11.98 -13.00 24.91
CA PHE A 112 10.78 -12.14 24.85
C PHE A 112 9.52 -12.91 25.26
N SER A 113 9.32 -14.10 24.73
CA SER A 113 8.17 -14.94 25.06
C SER A 113 8.18 -15.34 26.54
N ALA A 114 9.35 -15.60 27.11
CA ALA A 114 9.54 -15.88 28.53
C ALA A 114 9.37 -14.66 29.45
N GLY A 115 9.24 -13.43 28.88
CA GLY A 115 9.05 -12.20 29.64
C GLY A 115 10.32 -11.57 30.18
N ALA A 116 11.50 -11.94 29.67
CA ALA A 116 12.77 -11.36 30.08
C ALA A 116 12.86 -9.84 29.74
N TYR A 117 12.15 -9.44 28.70
CA TYR A 117 12.00 -8.04 28.32
C TYR A 117 10.61 -7.78 27.69
N LYS A 118 10.18 -6.49 27.66
CA LYS A 118 8.85 -6.12 27.23
C LYS A 118 8.77 -5.64 25.77
N PHE A 119 9.88 -5.24 25.19
CA PHE A 119 9.95 -4.73 23.82
C PHE A 119 10.80 -5.65 22.96
N ALA A 120 10.28 -6.02 21.79
CA ALA A 120 10.97 -6.81 20.78
C ALA A 120 10.93 -6.06 19.44
N PRO A 121 11.93 -5.21 19.15
CA PRO A 121 12.03 -4.56 17.85
C PRO A 121 12.32 -5.61 16.76
N TYR A 122 11.85 -5.35 15.55
CA TYR A 122 12.09 -6.20 14.39
C TYR A 122 12.13 -5.40 13.09
N VAL A 123 12.70 -6.03 12.09
CA VAL A 123 12.58 -5.62 10.68
C VAL A 123 12.00 -6.77 9.89
N SER A 124 11.27 -6.48 8.83
CA SER A 124 10.73 -7.52 7.97
C SER A 124 10.92 -7.21 6.49
N VAL A 125 10.91 -8.26 5.69
CA VAL A 125 10.86 -8.18 4.24
C VAL A 125 9.98 -9.32 3.71
N GLY A 126 9.24 -9.05 2.64
CA GLY A 126 8.35 -10.04 2.06
C GLY A 126 7.82 -9.67 0.70
N ALA A 127 6.88 -10.47 0.23
CA ALA A 127 6.18 -10.25 -1.02
C ALA A 127 4.69 -10.58 -0.87
N HIS A 128 3.85 -9.76 -1.50
CA HIS A 128 2.41 -9.92 -1.53
C HIS A 128 1.91 -10.01 -2.97
N PHE A 129 0.94 -10.88 -3.19
CA PHE A 129 0.07 -10.81 -4.34
C PHE A 129 -1.02 -9.79 -4.05
N VAL A 130 -1.28 -8.90 -4.99
CA VAL A 130 -2.10 -7.72 -4.83
C VAL A 130 -3.19 -7.72 -5.89
N SER A 131 -4.44 -7.60 -5.47
CA SER A 131 -5.57 -7.32 -6.33
C SER A 131 -6.10 -5.92 -6.02
N PHE A 132 -6.23 -5.06 -7.03
CA PHE A 132 -6.62 -3.67 -6.86
C PHE A 132 -7.82 -3.31 -7.74
N ASN A 133 -8.64 -2.41 -7.22
CA ASN A 133 -9.84 -1.91 -7.87
C ASN A 133 -9.90 -0.39 -7.77
N PRO A 134 -9.31 0.33 -8.72
CA PRO A 134 -9.30 1.78 -8.75
C PRO A 134 -10.61 2.33 -9.31
N SER A 135 -10.96 3.52 -8.92
CA SER A 135 -12.06 4.30 -9.48
C SER A 135 -11.68 5.76 -9.59
N ALA A 136 -12.14 6.42 -10.63
CA ALA A 136 -11.88 7.84 -10.87
C ALA A 136 -13.19 8.57 -11.18
N THR A 137 -13.30 9.82 -10.70
CA THR A 137 -14.44 10.67 -10.90
C THR A 137 -13.99 12.10 -11.18
N THR A 138 -14.80 12.89 -11.90
CA THR A 138 -14.56 14.31 -12.07
C THR A 138 -15.85 15.11 -11.85
N SER A 139 -15.73 16.29 -11.28
CA SER A 139 -16.83 17.23 -11.15
C SER A 139 -16.98 18.13 -12.39
N LEU A 140 -16.02 18.13 -13.30
CA LEU A 140 -16.12 18.85 -14.57
C LEU A 140 -16.96 18.07 -15.56
N ARG A 141 -17.90 18.77 -16.19
CA ARG A 141 -18.74 18.24 -17.25
C ARG A 141 -18.42 18.98 -18.53
N GLU A 142 -18.29 18.23 -19.61
CA GLU A 142 -18.17 18.79 -20.93
C GLU A 142 -19.55 19.01 -21.52
N ASP A 143 -19.83 20.21 -22.00
CA ASP A 143 -21.01 20.60 -22.83
C ASP A 143 -22.35 20.00 -22.44
N GLY A 144 -22.67 19.99 -21.16
CA GLY A 144 -24.00 19.57 -20.68
C GLY A 144 -24.27 18.05 -20.77
N ASN A 145 -23.30 17.26 -21.17
CA ASN A 145 -23.47 15.80 -21.23
C ASN A 145 -23.28 15.18 -19.85
N ILE A 146 -24.32 14.55 -19.36
CA ILE A 146 -24.50 14.13 -17.95
C ILE A 146 -23.72 12.86 -17.61
N PHE A 147 -23.11 12.21 -18.58
CA PHE A 147 -22.48 10.91 -18.42
C PHE A 147 -20.97 11.06 -18.27
N GLY A 148 -20.53 11.12 -17.02
CA GLY A 148 -19.30 10.61 -16.45
C GLY A 148 -18.02 10.54 -17.29
N GLN A 149 -17.79 11.48 -18.21
CA GLN A 149 -16.52 11.58 -18.90
C GLN A 149 -15.47 12.11 -17.93
N VAL A 150 -14.57 11.26 -17.50
CA VAL A 150 -13.39 11.68 -16.76
C VAL A 150 -12.45 12.33 -17.77
N LEU A 151 -12.31 13.67 -17.69
CA LEU A 151 -11.38 14.41 -18.54
C LEU A 151 -9.93 14.00 -18.18
N ASN A 152 -9.08 13.90 -19.19
CA ASN A 152 -7.66 13.62 -18.96
C ASN A 152 -7.05 14.76 -18.12
N PRO A 153 -6.63 14.51 -16.87
CA PRO A 153 -6.09 15.54 -16.00
C PRO A 153 -4.72 16.04 -16.44
N PHE A 154 -4.05 15.34 -17.36
CA PHE A 154 -2.68 15.62 -17.78
C PHE A 154 -2.57 16.46 -19.06
N THR A 155 -3.67 16.91 -19.64
CA THR A 155 -3.62 17.83 -20.78
C THR A 155 -3.92 19.25 -20.32
N THR A 156 -3.14 20.19 -20.82
CA THR A 156 -3.35 21.64 -20.63
C THR A 156 -4.17 22.26 -21.74
N ASP A 157 -4.47 21.51 -22.81
CA ASP A 157 -5.28 21.99 -23.93
C ASP A 157 -6.76 21.91 -23.56
N PRO A 158 -7.46 23.05 -23.44
CA PRO A 158 -8.89 23.07 -23.11
C PRO A 158 -9.77 22.47 -24.23
N THR A 159 -9.22 22.31 -25.43
CA THR A 159 -9.92 21.68 -26.58
C THR A 159 -9.59 20.18 -26.70
N ASP A 160 -8.58 19.72 -25.98
CA ASP A 160 -8.25 18.30 -25.90
C ASP A 160 -9.24 17.61 -24.94
N THR A 161 -10.31 17.19 -25.55
CA THR A 161 -11.32 16.40 -24.87
C THR A 161 -10.87 14.97 -24.63
N GLY A 162 -9.60 14.66 -24.85
CA GLY A 162 -8.99 13.33 -24.65
C GLY A 162 -9.98 12.15 -24.67
N PRO A 163 -9.66 10.96 -24.98
CA PRO A 163 -10.66 9.91 -24.97
C PRO A 163 -11.32 9.90 -23.59
N ALA A 164 -12.63 10.12 -23.59
CA ALA A 164 -13.45 9.91 -22.41
C ALA A 164 -13.08 8.54 -21.85
N ILE A 165 -12.75 8.47 -20.57
CA ILE A 165 -12.46 7.18 -19.97
C ILE A 165 -13.77 6.47 -19.81
N ILE A 166 -14.02 5.68 -20.79
CA ILE A 166 -15.08 4.70 -20.77
C ILE A 166 -14.47 3.48 -20.09
N GLU A 167 -15.20 2.87 -19.19
CA GLU A 167 -14.86 1.53 -18.69
C GLU A 167 -14.38 0.67 -19.87
N GLY A 168 -13.13 0.20 -19.79
CA GLY A 168 -12.58 -0.71 -20.79
C GLY A 168 -11.86 -0.07 -21.98
N PHE A 169 -11.24 1.10 -21.84
CA PHE A 169 -10.40 1.67 -22.88
C PHE A 169 -9.24 0.71 -23.20
N ASN A 170 -9.35 0.01 -24.33
CA ASN A 170 -8.27 -0.77 -24.90
C ASN A 170 -7.28 0.16 -25.56
N VAL A 171 -6.12 0.34 -24.94
CA VAL A 171 -4.96 0.89 -25.65
C VAL A 171 -4.61 -0.11 -26.75
N GLY A 172 -4.55 0.34 -27.98
CA GLY A 172 -4.24 -0.53 -29.12
C GLY A 172 -2.92 -1.27 -28.91
N GLU A 173 -2.81 -2.51 -29.41
CA GLU A 173 -1.61 -3.32 -29.34
C GLU A 173 -0.37 -2.49 -29.74
N GLY A 174 0.60 -2.35 -28.82
CA GLY A 174 1.88 -1.69 -29.04
C GLY A 174 2.01 -0.25 -28.53
N GLN A 175 0.98 0.36 -27.98
CA GLN A 175 1.12 1.63 -27.26
C GLN A 175 1.19 1.35 -25.75
N MET A 176 2.25 1.82 -25.08
CA MET A 176 2.24 1.93 -23.63
C MET A 176 1.10 2.87 -23.26
N GLY A 177 0.06 2.31 -22.60
CA GLY A 177 -1.14 3.09 -22.27
C GLY A 177 -0.80 4.23 -21.35
N THR A 178 -1.07 5.41 -21.83
CA THR A 178 -1.13 6.62 -21.03
C THR A 178 -2.59 6.90 -20.76
N GLY A 179 -2.95 7.20 -19.52
CA GLY A 179 -4.32 7.58 -19.21
C GLY A 179 -4.84 7.02 -17.90
N ILE A 180 -6.11 6.81 -17.85
CA ILE A 180 -6.83 6.29 -16.68
C ILE A 180 -7.38 4.91 -17.04
N ASP A 181 -7.17 3.94 -16.17
CA ASP A 181 -7.73 2.60 -16.25
C ASP A 181 -8.33 2.20 -14.91
N THR A 182 -9.65 2.13 -14.86
CA THR A 182 -10.40 1.77 -13.64
C THR A 182 -10.77 0.29 -13.58
N ARG A 183 -10.18 -0.54 -14.43
CA ARG A 183 -10.41 -1.99 -14.38
C ARG A 183 -9.73 -2.60 -13.16
N VAL A 184 -10.36 -3.64 -12.62
CA VAL A 184 -9.71 -4.49 -11.62
C VAL A 184 -8.45 -5.11 -12.23
N GLY A 185 -7.35 -5.02 -11.51
CA GLY A 185 -6.07 -5.58 -11.92
C GLY A 185 -5.37 -6.29 -10.78
N ASP A 186 -4.34 -7.04 -11.15
CA ASP A 186 -3.50 -7.76 -10.22
C ASP A 186 -2.02 -7.42 -10.43
N THR A 187 -1.26 -7.43 -9.35
CA THR A 187 0.18 -7.16 -9.38
C THR A 187 0.87 -7.84 -8.19
N TRP A 188 2.17 -7.63 -8.08
CA TRP A 188 2.95 -8.01 -6.91
C TRP A 188 3.40 -6.78 -6.15
N ALA A 189 3.60 -6.92 -4.85
CA ALA A 189 4.26 -5.92 -4.02
C ALA A 189 5.47 -6.53 -3.32
N ILE A 190 6.56 -5.75 -3.28
CA ILE A 190 7.65 -6.00 -2.35
C ILE A 190 7.36 -5.19 -1.09
N THR A 191 7.37 -5.85 0.05
CA THR A 191 7.04 -5.24 1.33
C THR A 191 8.23 -5.27 2.27
N TRP A 192 8.41 -4.20 3.03
CA TRP A 192 9.37 -4.17 4.13
C TRP A 192 8.79 -3.36 5.29
N SER A 193 9.17 -3.72 6.49
CA SER A 193 8.72 -2.97 7.66
C SER A 193 9.75 -2.89 8.77
N VAL A 194 9.53 -1.90 9.63
CA VAL A 194 10.23 -1.74 10.91
C VAL A 194 9.16 -1.62 11.99
N GLY A 195 9.25 -2.47 12.99
CA GLY A 195 8.24 -2.50 14.03
C GLY A 195 8.78 -2.93 15.39
N THR A 196 7.89 -2.96 16.35
CA THR A 196 8.17 -3.50 17.68
C THR A 196 6.95 -4.18 18.25
N ARG A 197 7.19 -5.25 18.99
CA ARG A 197 6.17 -5.90 19.82
C ARG A 197 6.33 -5.46 21.26
N TYR A 198 5.22 -5.21 21.90
CA TYR A 198 5.15 -4.92 23.31
C TYR A 198 4.38 -6.00 24.04
N LYS A 199 5.00 -6.62 25.04
CA LYS A 199 4.42 -7.70 25.84
C LYS A 199 3.31 -7.16 26.74
N LEU A 200 2.06 -7.51 26.46
CA LEU A 200 0.92 -7.16 27.30
C LEU A 200 0.69 -8.20 28.40
N GLY A 201 0.81 -9.47 28.05
CA GLY A 201 0.58 -10.60 28.93
C GLY A 201 1.28 -11.87 28.47
N ILE A 202 0.94 -12.99 29.07
CA ILE A 202 1.53 -14.29 28.70
C ILE A 202 1.12 -14.67 27.29
N LEU A 203 -0.15 -14.46 26.94
CA LEU A 203 -0.75 -14.86 25.68
C LEU A 203 -1.04 -13.70 24.72
N SER A 204 -0.54 -12.49 24.99
CA SER A 204 -0.89 -11.36 24.14
C SER A 204 0.21 -10.30 24.06
N ASP A 205 0.38 -9.77 22.86
CA ASP A 205 1.29 -8.67 22.55
C ASP A 205 0.56 -7.58 21.78
N LEU A 206 1.03 -6.35 21.93
CA LEU A 206 0.73 -5.21 21.06
C LEU A 206 1.84 -5.13 20.01
N ASN A 207 1.46 -4.94 18.75
CA ASN A 207 2.38 -4.68 17.65
C ASN A 207 2.24 -3.25 17.15
N ILE A 208 3.34 -2.58 16.89
CA ILE A 208 3.38 -1.29 16.19
C ILE A 208 4.34 -1.45 15.03
N ASP A 209 3.90 -1.14 13.82
CA ASP A 209 4.59 -1.46 12.59
C ASP A 209 4.50 -0.30 11.60
N LEU A 210 5.61 0.12 11.05
CA LEU A 210 5.75 1.07 9.96
C LEU A 210 6.14 0.28 8.72
N ARG A 211 5.27 0.25 7.73
CA ARG A 211 5.36 -0.66 6.61
C ARG A 211 5.30 0.07 5.27
N TRP A 212 6.08 -0.38 4.32
CA TRP A 212 6.10 0.08 2.94
C TRP A 212 5.75 -1.08 2.02
N HIS A 213 4.87 -0.83 1.07
CA HIS A 213 4.53 -1.74 -0.02
C HIS A 213 4.85 -1.05 -1.33
N TYR A 214 5.81 -1.59 -2.07
CA TYR A 214 6.18 -1.13 -3.39
C TYR A 214 5.56 -2.04 -4.43
N TYR A 215 4.61 -1.51 -5.20
CA TYR A 215 3.91 -2.25 -6.23
C TYR A 215 4.76 -2.39 -7.48
N THR A 216 4.63 -3.52 -8.20
CA THR A 216 5.31 -3.71 -9.48
C THR A 216 4.51 -3.14 -10.67
N SER A 217 3.37 -2.53 -10.41
CA SER A 217 2.49 -1.85 -11.37
C SER A 217 2.35 -0.38 -11.03
N ASN A 218 2.16 0.45 -12.05
CA ASN A 218 1.81 1.87 -11.94
C ASN A 218 0.33 2.13 -12.20
N TRP A 219 -0.52 1.11 -12.04
CA TRP A 219 -1.96 1.19 -12.28
C TRP A 219 -2.80 1.00 -11.02
N VAL A 220 -2.15 0.91 -9.86
CA VAL A 220 -2.86 0.61 -8.61
C VAL A 220 -3.77 1.76 -8.19
N ASP A 221 -3.43 2.98 -8.56
CA ASP A 221 -4.25 4.18 -8.36
C ASP A 221 -5.23 4.45 -9.52
N GLY A 222 -5.12 3.70 -10.63
CA GLY A 222 -5.92 3.87 -11.84
C GLY A 222 -5.38 4.92 -12.80
N LEU A 223 -4.22 5.52 -12.53
CA LEU A 223 -3.55 6.48 -13.41
C LEU A 223 -2.24 5.91 -13.94
N ASN A 224 -1.92 6.21 -15.20
CA ASN A 224 -0.59 6.01 -15.75
C ASN A 224 -0.30 7.19 -16.69
N PRO A 225 0.22 8.28 -16.14
CA PRO A 225 0.55 9.45 -16.94
C PRO A 225 1.65 9.13 -17.95
N ASP A 226 1.67 9.90 -19.02
CA ASP A 226 2.58 9.82 -20.17
C ASP A 226 4.01 9.39 -19.76
N PRO A 227 4.68 8.49 -20.51
CA PRO A 227 6.01 7.94 -20.21
C PRO A 227 7.16 8.95 -20.27
N ARG A 228 6.93 10.21 -19.91
CA ARG A 228 8.01 11.19 -19.75
C ARG A 228 8.96 10.75 -18.63
N PRO A 229 10.26 11.06 -18.74
CA PRO A 229 11.27 10.57 -17.79
C PRO A 229 11.02 10.87 -16.32
N VAL A 230 10.11 11.80 -16.03
CA VAL A 230 9.81 12.31 -14.68
C VAL A 230 8.87 11.38 -13.89
N ASN A 231 8.13 10.48 -14.55
CA ASN A 231 7.07 9.69 -13.92
C ASN A 231 7.20 8.18 -14.13
N ARG A 232 8.40 7.64 -13.96
CA ARG A 232 8.68 6.20 -14.08
C ARG A 232 8.69 5.45 -12.74
N VAL A 233 8.14 6.02 -11.70
CA VAL A 233 8.15 5.40 -10.37
C VAL A 233 6.81 4.71 -10.15
N ASN A 234 6.85 3.41 -9.91
CA ASN A 234 5.65 2.64 -9.57
C ASN A 234 4.99 3.17 -8.29
N ASP A 235 3.72 2.85 -8.15
CA ASP A 235 2.93 3.17 -6.97
C ASP A 235 3.48 2.50 -5.72
N TRP A 236 3.32 3.15 -4.58
CA TRP A 236 3.64 2.55 -3.30
C TRP A 236 2.81 3.14 -2.16
N ILE A 237 2.63 2.38 -1.10
CA ILE A 237 1.95 2.83 0.11
C ILE A 237 2.88 2.77 1.32
N PHE A 238 2.64 3.70 2.23
CA PHE A 238 3.13 3.66 3.58
C PHE A 238 1.97 3.37 4.54
N TRP A 239 2.09 2.32 5.33
CA TRP A 239 1.08 1.90 6.28
C TRP A 239 1.63 1.93 7.69
N MET A 240 1.11 2.82 8.53
CA MET A 240 1.36 2.83 9.96
C MET A 240 0.25 2.02 10.63
N ASN A 241 0.58 0.86 11.19
CA ASN A 241 -0.43 0.00 11.77
C ASN A 241 -0.13 -0.33 13.24
N VAL A 242 -1.22 -0.58 13.96
CA VAL A 242 -1.22 -1.10 15.31
C VAL A 242 -1.94 -2.44 15.29
N GLY A 243 -1.37 -3.45 15.94
CA GLY A 243 -1.89 -4.80 15.94
C GLY A 243 -2.00 -5.38 17.33
N TYR A 244 -2.98 -6.26 17.48
CA TYR A 244 -3.12 -7.13 18.65
C TYR A 244 -2.82 -8.57 18.24
N ILE A 245 -1.85 -9.16 18.90
CA ILE A 245 -1.43 -10.55 18.70
C ILE A 245 -1.94 -11.37 19.87
N TYR A 246 -2.62 -12.46 19.57
CA TYR A 246 -3.04 -13.45 20.54
C TYR A 246 -2.39 -14.80 20.22
N TYR A 247 -1.79 -15.43 21.21
CA TYR A 247 -1.18 -16.75 21.08
C TYR A 247 -2.24 -17.82 21.38
N LEU A 248 -2.47 -18.68 20.40
CA LEU A 248 -3.32 -19.87 20.57
C LEU A 248 -2.47 -20.98 21.18
N ASP A 249 -2.94 -21.54 22.27
CA ASP A 249 -2.34 -22.72 22.92
C ASP A 249 -2.66 -24.01 22.15
#